data_f9b8f7300eb739c326dad1336458eaa9
#
_entry.id   f9b8f7300eb739c326dad1336458eaa9
#
_cell.length_a   1.000
_cell.length_b   1.000
_cell.length_c   1.000
_cell.angle_alpha   90.00
_cell.angle_beta   90.00
_cell.angle_gamma   90.00
#
_symmetry.space_group_name_H-M   'P 1'
#
loop_
_entity.id
_entity.type
_entity.pdbx_description
1 polymer ?
#
loop_
_entity_poly.entity_id
_entity_poly.type
_entity_poly.pdbx_seq_one_letter_code
_entity_poly.pdbx_strand_id
1 'polypeptide(L)'
;MIARFAAVILACLPWAGIAAAQAPVSSKPDLPARSTHADPLRGGWYPWDPYQYRDYRRGVPVLTGFDVEIERALERILGVEILLPEIAWNAHLEALAAGTADIAAGATRSEARSAFAYFSKPYRSETDVLILRKGAAGQYAFSTIDEMLETFAKQKFRLGVVAGFVYADSRVNAFIADPAYKDLIVPTRSDAQNLQNLLAGVTDGFLADRIAAATTAWRLHLGARIEEHRVRFSTDIHFMLSRATQTPQMLARLDAAIDELQRSGEFRRIAGFYALPVLINQTLDSEWFRVLTFIGTIAFALSGVVLAYAGQYSLFGALILASLPALGGGVVRDLLLQRDPLGIVRNPEALLIVFATVLAGLVVIKTVSHVRAPLLAKYLQAHARLGSRLIEAFDAVALAAFTVVGVVVVVDTAARPLWLWGPIAAVLTGSFGGLMRDLLRHDRVVANLRGELYPEIAAVWGLAFAIFLKWEGARLQPEEIRLGVIVTILGVFLTRIVAIVRGAKGWSYV
;
A
#
# COMPACT_ATOMS: atom_id res chain seq x y z
N MET A 1 17.93 3.33 39.96
CA MET A 1 17.81 2.61 38.67
C MET A 1 16.75 3.24 37.76
N ILE A 2 15.58 3.61 38.25
CA ILE A 2 14.51 4.29 37.50
C ILE A 2 14.99 5.61 36.86
N ALA A 3 15.81 6.41 37.61
CA ALA A 3 16.37 7.67 37.11
C ALA A 3 17.38 7.49 35.94
N ARG A 4 18.04 6.33 35.82
CA ARG A 4 18.93 6.01 34.71
C ARG A 4 18.16 5.52 33.48
N PHE A 5 17.00 4.92 33.67
CA PHE A 5 16.13 4.48 32.58
C PHE A 5 15.38 5.68 31.94
N ALA A 6 14.94 6.64 32.77
CA ALA A 6 14.38 7.91 32.30
C ALA A 6 15.42 8.73 31.52
N ALA A 7 16.69 8.68 31.90
CA ALA A 7 17.77 9.38 31.21
C ALA A 7 18.07 8.78 29.82
N VAL A 8 17.92 7.47 29.64
CA VAL A 8 18.09 6.83 28.31
C VAL A 8 16.92 7.14 27.38
N ILE A 9 15.68 7.17 27.89
CA ILE A 9 14.52 7.57 27.09
C ILE A 9 14.58 9.08 26.76
N LEU A 10 15.03 9.92 27.68
CA LEU A 10 15.22 11.37 27.46
C LEU A 10 16.42 11.68 26.57
N ALA A 11 17.44 10.83 26.53
CA ALA A 11 18.58 10.98 25.61
C ALA A 11 18.26 10.53 24.18
N CYS A 12 17.19 9.75 23.97
CA CYS A 12 16.69 9.36 22.64
C CYS A 12 15.60 10.30 22.11
N LEU A 13 15.12 11.24 22.90
CA LEU A 13 14.28 12.34 22.40
C LEU A 13 15.23 13.41 21.82
N PRO A 14 15.16 13.72 20.53
CA PRO A 14 15.86 14.90 20.04
C PRO A 14 15.32 16.10 20.82
N TRP A 15 16.20 16.85 21.46
CA TRP A 15 15.90 18.14 22.03
C TRP A 15 15.29 19.01 20.93
N ALA A 16 13.96 19.13 20.93
CA ALA A 16 13.22 20.11 20.16
C ALA A 16 13.45 21.50 20.75
N GLY A 17 14.67 21.99 20.60
CA GLY A 17 15.12 23.25 21.21
C GLY A 17 16.37 23.81 20.54
N ILE A 18 16.78 23.25 19.40
CA ILE A 18 17.66 23.96 18.50
C ILE A 18 16.73 24.72 17.57
N ALA A 19 16.57 26.02 17.80
CA ALA A 19 16.09 26.93 16.79
C ALA A 19 16.83 26.56 15.50
N ALA A 20 16.10 25.96 14.55
CA ALA A 20 16.63 25.75 13.23
C ALA A 20 16.97 27.16 12.72
N ALA A 21 18.23 27.52 12.81
CA ALA A 21 18.76 28.53 11.94
C ALA A 21 18.38 28.02 10.55
N GLN A 22 17.38 28.67 9.96
CA GLN A 22 17.07 28.51 8.56
C GLN A 22 18.38 28.84 7.84
N ALA A 23 19.14 27.81 7.50
CA ALA A 23 20.12 27.95 6.46
C ALA A 23 19.33 28.55 5.30
N PRO A 24 19.80 29.66 4.71
CA PRO A 24 19.13 30.24 3.57
C PRO A 24 18.99 29.08 2.58
N VAL A 25 17.75 28.81 2.15
CA VAL A 25 17.48 27.88 1.06
C VAL A 25 18.44 28.31 -0.03
N SER A 26 19.47 27.48 -0.23
CA SER A 26 20.44 27.67 -1.28
C SER A 26 19.64 27.94 -2.53
N SER A 27 19.90 29.12 -3.08
CA SER A 27 19.50 29.52 -4.43
C SER A 27 19.35 28.28 -5.31
N LYS A 28 18.21 28.18 -6.00
CA LYS A 28 17.94 27.23 -7.09
C LYS A 28 19.27 26.77 -7.68
N PRO A 29 19.52 25.44 -7.80
CA PRO A 29 20.65 25.00 -8.57
C PRO A 29 20.58 25.77 -9.90
N ASP A 30 21.66 26.41 -10.30
CA ASP A 30 21.78 27.09 -11.58
C ASP A 30 21.39 26.09 -12.66
N LEU A 31 20.14 26.16 -13.07
CA LEU A 31 19.69 25.47 -14.27
C LEU A 31 20.51 26.07 -15.40
N PRO A 32 21.13 25.23 -16.25
CA PRO A 32 21.85 25.74 -17.41
C PRO A 32 20.95 26.75 -18.12
N ALA A 33 21.49 27.91 -18.44
CA ALA A 33 20.76 29.04 -19.02
C ALA A 33 19.77 28.55 -20.05
N ARG A 34 18.48 28.85 -19.84
CA ARG A 34 17.38 28.53 -20.76
C ARG A 34 17.80 28.96 -22.16
N SER A 35 18.11 27.99 -23.01
CA SER A 35 18.30 28.24 -24.43
C SER A 35 16.94 28.55 -25.04
N THR A 36 16.82 29.73 -25.61
CA THR A 36 15.88 30.17 -26.66
C THR A 36 14.51 29.49 -26.69
N HIS A 37 13.51 30.21 -26.24
CA HIS A 37 12.06 30.11 -26.30
C HIS A 37 11.48 29.13 -27.34
N ALA A 38 11.24 27.89 -26.94
CA ALA A 38 10.14 27.14 -27.49
C ALA A 38 8.89 27.58 -26.71
N ASP A 39 7.81 27.92 -27.37
CA ASP A 39 6.54 28.23 -26.72
C ASP A 39 6.12 27.04 -25.82
N PRO A 40 5.59 27.33 -24.62
CA PRO A 40 5.16 26.27 -23.72
C PRO A 40 4.05 25.43 -24.37
N LEU A 41 4.06 24.11 -24.13
CA LEU A 41 2.98 23.23 -24.54
C LEU A 41 1.77 23.48 -23.66
N ARG A 42 0.61 23.68 -24.24
CA ARG A 42 -0.66 23.83 -23.53
C ARG A 42 -1.23 22.43 -23.25
N GLY A 43 -1.10 21.96 -22.03
CA GLY A 43 -1.67 20.73 -21.54
C GLY A 43 -2.92 20.97 -20.70
N GLY A 44 -3.16 20.08 -19.75
CA GLY A 44 -4.26 20.18 -18.79
C GLY A 44 -4.26 19.00 -17.82
N TRP A 45 -4.90 19.17 -16.66
CA TRP A 45 -5.09 18.11 -15.71
C TRP A 45 -6.53 18.11 -15.18
N TYR A 46 -6.99 16.95 -14.70
CA TYR A 46 -8.28 16.77 -14.01
C TYR A 46 -8.11 15.82 -12.82
N PRO A 47 -8.98 15.89 -11.81
CA PRO A 47 -8.86 15.01 -10.64
C PRO A 47 -9.01 13.53 -11.01
N TRP A 48 -7.90 12.81 -11.00
CA TRP A 48 -7.80 11.39 -11.32
C TRP A 48 -6.64 10.75 -10.53
N ASP A 49 -6.92 10.37 -9.33
CA ASP A 49 -5.97 9.86 -8.36
C ASP A 49 -5.63 8.38 -8.58
N PRO A 50 -4.36 7.96 -8.57
CA PRO A 50 -3.14 8.68 -8.16
C PRO A 50 -2.40 9.36 -9.31
N TYR A 51 -3.01 9.47 -10.50
CA TYR A 51 -2.33 9.96 -11.70
C TYR A 51 -2.19 11.48 -11.72
N GLN A 52 -3.25 12.19 -11.37
CA GLN A 52 -3.32 13.65 -11.36
C GLN A 52 -4.21 14.12 -10.21
N TYR A 53 -3.64 14.83 -9.23
CA TYR A 53 -4.41 15.32 -8.10
C TYR A 53 -3.72 16.46 -7.36
N ARG A 54 -4.47 17.18 -6.50
CA ARG A 54 -3.90 18.17 -5.59
C ARG A 54 -3.61 17.55 -4.22
N ASP A 55 -2.37 17.66 -3.78
CA ASP A 55 -1.96 17.26 -2.41
C ASP A 55 -2.07 18.46 -1.47
N TYR A 56 -2.90 18.32 -0.43
CA TYR A 56 -3.17 19.36 0.58
C TYR A 56 -2.38 19.17 1.87
N ARG A 57 -1.58 18.11 2.00
CA ARG A 57 -0.91 17.74 3.26
C ARG A 57 0.10 18.77 3.75
N ARG A 58 0.58 19.67 2.91
CA ARG A 58 1.54 20.73 3.26
C ARG A 58 0.92 22.12 3.42
N GLY A 59 -0.40 22.21 3.58
CA GLY A 59 -1.13 23.45 3.75
C GLY A 59 -1.42 24.23 2.46
N VAL A 60 -0.50 24.22 1.49
CA VAL A 60 -0.73 24.79 0.16
C VAL A 60 -0.99 23.65 -0.82
N PRO A 61 -2.10 23.66 -1.60
CA PRO A 61 -2.38 22.62 -2.55
C PRO A 61 -1.33 22.59 -3.66
N VAL A 62 -0.66 21.44 -3.82
CA VAL A 62 0.35 21.22 -4.87
C VAL A 62 -0.20 20.21 -5.85
N LEU A 63 -0.19 20.56 -7.15
CA LEU A 63 -0.51 19.61 -8.21
C LEU A 63 0.58 18.56 -8.29
N THR A 64 0.20 17.29 -8.18
CA THR A 64 1.09 16.13 -8.20
C THR A 64 0.36 14.89 -8.71
N GLY A 65 1.03 13.79 -8.79
CA GLY A 65 0.49 12.51 -9.27
C GLY A 65 1.46 11.85 -10.23
N PHE A 66 1.18 10.59 -10.54
CA PHE A 66 2.07 9.80 -11.39
C PHE A 66 2.28 10.46 -12.76
N ASP A 67 1.19 10.80 -13.47
CA ASP A 67 1.26 11.39 -14.80
C ASP A 67 1.85 12.82 -14.75
N VAL A 68 1.50 13.61 -13.72
CA VAL A 68 2.06 14.97 -13.52
C VAL A 68 3.58 14.93 -13.31
N GLU A 69 4.10 13.97 -12.55
CA GLU A 69 5.54 13.84 -12.34
C GLU A 69 6.27 13.32 -13.60
N ILE A 70 5.59 12.48 -14.40
CA ILE A 70 6.09 12.08 -15.73
C ILE A 70 6.16 13.29 -16.65
N GLU A 71 5.12 14.12 -16.73
CA GLU A 71 5.10 15.35 -17.53
C GLU A 71 6.22 16.30 -17.12
N ARG A 72 6.44 16.53 -15.83
CA ARG A 72 7.55 17.35 -15.32
C ARG A 72 8.93 16.77 -15.64
N ALA A 73 9.06 15.44 -15.64
CA ALA A 73 10.30 14.80 -16.06
C ALA A 73 10.53 14.98 -17.58
N LEU A 74 9.48 14.88 -18.38
CA LEU A 74 9.52 15.11 -19.82
C LEU A 74 9.83 16.58 -20.14
N GLU A 75 9.28 17.56 -19.40
CA GLU A 75 9.64 18.97 -19.52
C GLU A 75 11.15 19.19 -19.42
N ARG A 76 11.80 18.54 -18.44
CA ARG A 76 13.25 18.66 -18.24
C ARG A 76 14.05 18.05 -19.39
N ILE A 77 13.61 16.92 -19.93
CA ILE A 77 14.29 16.23 -21.03
C ILE A 77 14.08 16.97 -22.35
N LEU A 78 12.86 17.43 -22.59
CA LEU A 78 12.50 18.15 -23.84
C LEU A 78 13.00 19.60 -23.86
N GLY A 79 13.23 20.20 -22.69
CA GLY A 79 13.55 21.62 -22.56
C GLY A 79 12.36 22.54 -22.89
N VAL A 80 11.11 22.03 -22.77
CA VAL A 80 9.87 22.75 -23.08
C VAL A 80 8.96 22.69 -21.86
N GLU A 81 8.39 23.79 -21.43
CA GLU A 81 7.42 23.87 -20.34
C GLU A 81 6.06 23.29 -20.77
N ILE A 82 5.38 22.56 -19.89
CA ILE A 82 4.02 22.08 -20.10
C ILE A 82 3.11 22.78 -19.10
N LEU A 83 2.18 23.58 -19.60
CA LEU A 83 1.19 24.26 -18.77
C LEU A 83 0.07 23.30 -18.43
N LEU A 84 -0.29 23.18 -17.15
CA LEU A 84 -1.28 22.24 -16.65
C LEU A 84 -2.43 22.98 -15.93
N PRO A 85 -3.30 23.71 -16.64
CA PRO A 85 -4.53 24.24 -16.07
C PRO A 85 -5.50 23.08 -15.73
N GLU A 86 -6.37 23.29 -14.75
CA GLU A 86 -7.44 22.35 -14.45
C GLU A 86 -8.51 22.43 -15.54
N ILE A 87 -8.78 21.30 -16.20
CA ILE A 87 -9.72 21.19 -17.31
C ILE A 87 -10.39 19.81 -17.28
N ALA A 88 -11.70 19.74 -17.46
CA ALA A 88 -12.39 18.45 -17.54
C ALA A 88 -11.92 17.66 -18.78
N TRP A 89 -11.81 16.33 -18.65
CA TRP A 89 -11.26 15.46 -19.70
C TRP A 89 -11.92 15.68 -21.08
N ASN A 90 -13.26 15.74 -21.14
CA ASN A 90 -13.97 15.98 -22.39
C ASN A 90 -13.60 17.33 -23.04
N ALA A 91 -13.55 18.39 -22.22
CA ALA A 91 -13.14 19.71 -22.72
C ALA A 91 -11.68 19.72 -23.18
N HIS A 92 -10.81 18.92 -22.55
CA HIS A 92 -9.43 18.78 -22.97
C HIS A 92 -9.32 18.07 -24.34
N LEU A 93 -10.13 17.02 -24.57
CA LEU A 93 -10.21 16.36 -25.88
C LEU A 93 -10.71 17.32 -26.98
N GLU A 94 -11.73 18.13 -26.70
CA GLU A 94 -12.24 19.16 -27.60
C GLU A 94 -11.17 20.24 -27.90
N ALA A 95 -10.43 20.65 -26.85
CA ALA A 95 -9.35 21.63 -26.99
C ALA A 95 -8.18 21.08 -27.83
N LEU A 96 -7.83 19.80 -27.72
CA LEU A 96 -6.84 19.16 -28.60
C LEU A 96 -7.32 19.09 -30.04
N ALA A 97 -8.58 18.73 -30.26
CA ALA A 97 -9.16 18.69 -31.63
C ALA A 97 -9.20 20.09 -32.27
N ALA A 98 -9.54 21.12 -31.49
CA ALA A 98 -9.58 22.51 -31.94
C ALA A 98 -8.20 23.19 -32.05
N GLY A 99 -7.12 22.57 -31.51
CA GLY A 99 -5.78 23.16 -31.49
C GLY A 99 -5.60 24.26 -30.43
N THR A 100 -6.49 24.33 -29.42
CA THR A 100 -6.34 25.23 -28.27
C THR A 100 -5.55 24.58 -27.13
N ALA A 101 -5.40 23.26 -27.16
CA ALA A 101 -4.43 22.50 -26.37
C ALA A 101 -3.46 21.74 -27.29
N ASP A 102 -2.27 21.45 -26.80
CA ASP A 102 -1.16 20.83 -27.54
C ASP A 102 -0.90 19.39 -27.16
N ILE A 103 -1.03 19.06 -25.85
CA ILE A 103 -0.66 17.77 -25.27
C ILE A 103 -1.68 17.34 -24.20
N ALA A 104 -1.94 16.04 -24.11
CA ALA A 104 -2.64 15.42 -22.99
C ALA A 104 -1.99 14.10 -22.59
N ALA A 105 -1.91 13.84 -21.28
CA ALA A 105 -1.48 12.58 -20.72
C ALA A 105 -2.68 11.64 -20.45
N GLY A 106 -2.41 10.35 -20.20
CA GLY A 106 -3.44 9.41 -19.72
C GLY A 106 -4.42 8.92 -20.79
N ALA A 107 -4.00 8.83 -22.06
CA ALA A 107 -4.90 8.54 -23.15
C ALA A 107 -4.79 7.11 -23.70
N THR A 108 -5.90 6.40 -23.73
CA THR A 108 -6.08 5.19 -24.55
C THR A 108 -6.19 5.57 -26.01
N ARG A 109 -5.47 4.87 -26.86
CA ARG A 109 -5.54 5.07 -28.31
C ARG A 109 -6.86 4.54 -28.88
N SER A 110 -7.54 5.37 -29.67
CA SER A 110 -8.72 4.96 -30.44
C SER A 110 -8.66 5.55 -31.85
N GLU A 111 -9.44 4.98 -32.78
CA GLU A 111 -9.52 5.49 -34.15
C GLU A 111 -10.08 6.92 -34.18
N ALA A 112 -11.16 7.17 -33.43
CA ALA A 112 -11.76 8.49 -33.33
C ALA A 112 -10.77 9.56 -32.84
N ARG A 113 -9.96 9.25 -31.83
CA ARG A 113 -8.94 10.18 -31.30
C ARG A 113 -7.75 10.32 -32.27
N SER A 114 -7.42 9.26 -33.02
CA SER A 114 -6.34 9.28 -34.02
C SER A 114 -6.63 10.24 -35.20
N ALA A 115 -7.89 10.61 -35.39
CA ALA A 115 -8.28 11.60 -36.39
C ALA A 115 -7.71 12.99 -36.09
N PHE A 116 -7.63 13.40 -34.82
CA PHE A 116 -7.19 14.74 -34.42
C PHE A 116 -5.90 14.78 -33.61
N ALA A 117 -5.37 13.62 -33.16
CA ALA A 117 -4.15 13.57 -32.36
C ALA A 117 -3.13 12.55 -32.88
N TYR A 118 -1.85 12.83 -32.64
CA TYR A 118 -0.77 11.85 -32.68
C TYR A 118 -0.68 11.15 -31.33
N PHE A 119 -0.32 9.88 -31.31
CA PHE A 119 -0.09 9.12 -30.08
C PHE A 119 1.39 8.79 -29.92
N SER A 120 1.94 9.04 -28.75
CA SER A 120 3.31 8.64 -28.40
C SER A 120 3.44 7.12 -28.30
N LYS A 121 4.66 6.62 -28.11
CA LYS A 121 4.88 5.30 -27.52
C LYS A 121 4.13 5.20 -26.19
N PRO A 122 3.70 3.98 -25.79
CA PRO A 122 3.09 3.80 -24.48
C PRO A 122 4.12 4.12 -23.39
N TYR A 123 3.69 4.87 -22.37
CA TYR A 123 4.53 5.14 -21.21
C TYR A 123 4.11 4.34 -19.97
N ARG A 124 2.88 3.86 -19.92
CA ARG A 124 2.33 2.94 -18.91
C ARG A 124 1.21 2.10 -19.50
N SER A 125 0.70 1.16 -18.72
CA SER A 125 -0.54 0.43 -19.04
C SER A 125 -1.55 0.61 -17.92
N GLU A 126 -2.82 0.48 -18.25
CA GLU A 126 -3.95 0.42 -17.33
C GLU A 126 -4.63 -0.93 -17.40
N THR A 127 -5.29 -1.29 -16.30
CA THR A 127 -6.13 -2.48 -16.23
C THR A 127 -7.50 -2.06 -15.76
N ASP A 128 -8.46 -2.06 -16.66
CA ASP A 128 -9.85 -1.81 -16.35
C ASP A 128 -10.48 -3.01 -15.65
N VAL A 129 -11.23 -2.72 -14.61
CA VAL A 129 -11.92 -3.70 -13.76
C VAL A 129 -13.35 -3.26 -13.50
N LEU A 130 -14.22 -4.26 -13.29
CA LEU A 130 -15.55 -4.01 -12.77
C LEU A 130 -15.50 -4.01 -11.24
N ILE A 131 -15.86 -2.90 -10.64
CA ILE A 131 -15.99 -2.73 -9.19
C ILE A 131 -17.44 -2.94 -8.77
N LEU A 132 -17.62 -3.77 -7.76
CA LEU A 132 -18.92 -4.16 -7.20
C LEU A 132 -18.97 -3.87 -5.70
N ARG A 133 -20.17 -3.88 -5.11
CA ARG A 133 -20.33 -3.90 -3.65
C ARG A 133 -19.78 -5.21 -3.09
N LYS A 134 -19.17 -5.15 -1.92
CA LYS A 134 -18.62 -6.33 -1.24
C LYS A 134 -19.66 -7.44 -1.11
N GLY A 135 -19.30 -8.66 -1.53
CA GLY A 135 -20.18 -9.84 -1.54
C GLY A 135 -21.06 -9.97 -2.78
N ALA A 136 -21.04 -9.02 -3.71
CA ALA A 136 -21.87 -9.07 -4.92
C ALA A 136 -21.24 -9.86 -6.08
N ALA A 137 -19.92 -10.05 -6.10
CA ALA A 137 -19.24 -10.73 -7.21
C ALA A 137 -19.73 -12.18 -7.43
N GLY A 138 -20.15 -12.86 -6.36
CA GLY A 138 -20.73 -14.20 -6.47
C GLY A 138 -22.07 -14.27 -7.23
N GLN A 139 -22.76 -13.13 -7.38
CA GLN A 139 -24.02 -13.05 -8.15
C GLN A 139 -23.77 -12.94 -9.67
N TYR A 140 -22.55 -12.59 -10.05
CA TYR A 140 -22.15 -12.36 -11.43
C TYR A 140 -21.11 -13.40 -11.87
N ALA A 141 -21.58 -14.50 -12.49
CA ALA A 141 -20.77 -15.68 -12.76
C ALA A 141 -20.02 -15.63 -14.12
N PHE A 142 -20.03 -14.48 -14.80
CA PHE A 142 -19.34 -14.35 -16.09
C PHE A 142 -17.80 -14.41 -15.92
N SER A 143 -17.11 -14.87 -16.97
CA SER A 143 -15.66 -15.00 -17.03
C SER A 143 -15.04 -14.33 -18.24
N THR A 144 -15.86 -13.94 -19.19
CA THR A 144 -15.47 -13.24 -20.42
C THR A 144 -16.17 -11.88 -20.51
N ILE A 145 -15.66 -11.01 -21.37
CA ILE A 145 -16.29 -9.70 -21.63
C ILE A 145 -17.65 -9.88 -22.30
N ASP A 146 -17.79 -10.81 -23.22
CA ASP A 146 -19.05 -11.06 -23.92
C ASP A 146 -20.14 -11.53 -22.95
N GLU A 147 -19.83 -12.48 -22.06
CA GLU A 147 -20.74 -12.93 -21.01
C GLU A 147 -21.10 -11.79 -20.04
N MET A 148 -20.14 -10.90 -19.73
CA MET A 148 -20.36 -9.72 -18.91
C MET A 148 -21.39 -8.78 -19.54
N LEU A 149 -21.19 -8.41 -20.80
CA LEU A 149 -22.09 -7.50 -21.52
C LEU A 149 -23.47 -8.11 -21.74
N GLU A 150 -23.55 -9.39 -22.05
CA GLU A 150 -24.81 -10.13 -22.16
C GLU A 150 -25.56 -10.13 -20.80
N THR A 151 -24.84 -10.34 -19.69
CA THR A 151 -25.40 -10.29 -18.35
C THR A 151 -25.92 -8.90 -18.03
N PHE A 152 -25.18 -7.85 -18.38
CA PHE A 152 -25.60 -6.46 -18.17
C PHE A 152 -26.92 -6.16 -18.91
N ALA A 153 -27.03 -6.57 -20.15
CA ALA A 153 -28.24 -6.40 -20.93
C ALA A 153 -29.45 -7.18 -20.35
N LYS A 154 -29.25 -8.47 -20.03
CA LYS A 154 -30.32 -9.35 -19.50
C LYS A 154 -30.81 -8.95 -18.11
N GLN A 155 -29.90 -8.59 -17.22
CA GLN A 155 -30.23 -8.26 -15.81
C GLN A 155 -30.49 -6.78 -15.59
N LYS A 156 -30.46 -5.96 -16.65
CA LYS A 156 -30.60 -4.49 -16.57
C LYS A 156 -29.61 -3.86 -15.58
N PHE A 157 -28.34 -4.31 -15.66
CA PHE A 157 -27.28 -3.87 -14.78
C PHE A 157 -26.97 -2.39 -15.03
N ARG A 158 -27.09 -1.57 -14.00
CA ARG A 158 -26.77 -0.13 -14.07
C ARG A 158 -25.27 0.07 -13.89
N LEU A 159 -24.62 0.38 -14.99
CA LEU A 159 -23.16 0.52 -15.10
C LEU A 159 -22.72 1.96 -14.92
N GLY A 160 -21.95 2.26 -13.87
CA GLY A 160 -21.26 3.54 -13.70
C GLY A 160 -20.05 3.63 -14.64
N VAL A 161 -19.90 4.76 -15.31
CA VAL A 161 -18.75 5.05 -16.18
C VAL A 161 -18.32 6.49 -16.02
N VAL A 162 -17.04 6.79 -16.25
CA VAL A 162 -16.58 8.18 -16.33
C VAL A 162 -16.82 8.70 -17.73
N ALA A 163 -17.48 9.84 -17.84
CA ALA A 163 -17.87 10.43 -19.13
C ALA A 163 -16.63 10.75 -19.98
N GLY A 164 -16.62 10.28 -21.23
CA GLY A 164 -15.51 10.48 -22.18
C GLY A 164 -14.33 9.53 -22.00
N PHE A 165 -14.34 8.61 -21.04
CA PHE A 165 -13.33 7.56 -20.97
C PHE A 165 -13.53 6.54 -22.10
N VAL A 166 -12.41 5.98 -22.56
CA VAL A 166 -12.35 4.87 -23.50
C VAL A 166 -11.69 3.73 -22.77
N TYR A 167 -12.46 2.69 -22.47
CA TYR A 167 -12.00 1.50 -21.78
C TYR A 167 -11.20 0.59 -22.73
N ALA A 168 -10.41 -0.28 -22.19
CA ALA A 168 -9.42 -1.09 -22.90
C ALA A 168 -10.03 -2.03 -23.97
N ASP A 169 -11.31 -2.38 -23.86
CA ASP A 169 -11.98 -3.29 -24.82
C ASP A 169 -13.00 -2.56 -25.67
N SER A 170 -12.90 -2.71 -26.99
CA SER A 170 -13.79 -2.05 -27.95
C SER A 170 -15.26 -2.47 -27.83
N ARG A 171 -15.54 -3.71 -27.40
CA ARG A 171 -16.91 -4.22 -27.19
C ARG A 171 -17.58 -3.50 -26.02
N VAL A 172 -16.81 -3.20 -24.95
CA VAL A 172 -17.28 -2.41 -23.81
C VAL A 172 -17.63 -1.00 -24.25
N ASN A 173 -16.76 -0.37 -25.05
CA ASN A 173 -17.02 0.97 -25.57
C ASN A 173 -18.23 1.00 -26.53
N ALA A 174 -18.41 -0.03 -27.36
CA ALA A 174 -19.57 -0.17 -28.23
C ALA A 174 -20.87 -0.33 -27.41
N PHE A 175 -20.86 -1.13 -26.35
CA PHE A 175 -21.99 -1.30 -25.44
C PHE A 175 -22.39 0.02 -24.75
N ILE A 176 -21.39 0.78 -24.28
CA ILE A 176 -21.61 2.09 -23.64
C ILE A 176 -22.21 3.12 -24.61
N ALA A 177 -21.80 3.06 -25.88
CA ALA A 177 -22.25 3.98 -26.91
C ALA A 177 -23.60 3.59 -27.57
N ASP A 178 -24.06 2.35 -27.36
CA ASP A 178 -25.27 1.84 -28.00
C ASP A 178 -26.54 2.48 -27.38
N PRO A 179 -27.37 3.17 -28.19
CA PRO A 179 -28.62 3.74 -27.73
C PRO A 179 -29.57 2.75 -27.06
N ALA A 180 -29.50 1.46 -27.41
CA ALA A 180 -30.32 0.42 -26.82
C ALA A 180 -30.06 0.19 -25.33
N TYR A 181 -28.86 0.53 -24.85
CA TYR A 181 -28.43 0.35 -23.46
C TYR A 181 -28.28 1.67 -22.71
N LYS A 182 -28.70 2.80 -23.29
CA LYS A 182 -28.53 4.14 -22.71
C LYS A 182 -29.04 4.23 -21.28
N ASP A 183 -30.15 3.60 -20.95
CA ASP A 183 -30.76 3.64 -19.61
C ASP A 183 -29.98 2.80 -18.58
N LEU A 184 -29.07 1.95 -19.02
CA LEU A 184 -28.20 1.17 -18.17
C LEU A 184 -26.90 1.89 -17.84
N ILE A 185 -26.53 2.91 -18.62
CA ILE A 185 -25.27 3.65 -18.46
C ILE A 185 -25.50 4.87 -17.57
N VAL A 186 -24.72 4.96 -16.50
CA VAL A 186 -24.75 6.08 -15.55
C VAL A 186 -23.43 6.84 -15.65
N PRO A 187 -23.37 7.92 -16.48
CA PRO A 187 -22.16 8.68 -16.63
C PRO A 187 -21.89 9.57 -15.41
N THR A 188 -20.64 9.62 -14.99
CA THR A 188 -20.16 10.43 -13.87
C THR A 188 -18.95 11.26 -14.27
N ARG A 189 -18.50 12.12 -13.36
CA ARG A 189 -17.32 12.97 -13.58
C ARG A 189 -16.03 12.36 -13.05
N SER A 190 -16.10 11.33 -12.18
CA SER A 190 -14.94 10.76 -11.51
C SER A 190 -15.26 9.39 -10.90
N ASP A 191 -14.18 8.61 -10.62
CA ASP A 191 -14.30 7.34 -9.89
C ASP A 191 -14.85 7.52 -8.48
N ALA A 192 -14.56 8.64 -7.81
CA ALA A 192 -15.14 8.95 -6.50
C ALA A 192 -16.67 9.06 -6.55
N GLN A 193 -17.21 9.69 -7.59
CA GLN A 193 -18.66 9.76 -7.80
C GLN A 193 -19.25 8.38 -8.15
N ASN A 194 -18.58 7.60 -8.98
CA ASN A 194 -18.96 6.22 -9.27
C ASN A 194 -19.04 5.38 -8.00
N LEU A 195 -18.02 5.49 -7.12
CA LEU A 195 -17.98 4.78 -5.85
C LEU A 195 -19.15 5.20 -4.92
N GLN A 196 -19.45 6.49 -4.85
CA GLN A 196 -20.60 6.99 -4.08
C GLN A 196 -21.93 6.44 -4.64
N ASN A 197 -22.12 6.48 -5.97
CA ASN A 197 -23.29 5.94 -6.64
C ASN A 197 -23.45 4.44 -6.39
N LEU A 198 -22.36 3.67 -6.44
CA LEU A 198 -22.35 2.25 -6.13
C LEU A 198 -22.85 1.99 -4.70
N LEU A 199 -22.28 2.69 -3.72
CA LEU A 199 -22.63 2.51 -2.31
C LEU A 199 -24.02 3.01 -1.95
N ALA A 200 -24.54 4.00 -2.68
CA ALA A 200 -25.92 4.50 -2.56
C ALA A 200 -26.95 3.61 -3.30
N GLY A 201 -26.50 2.60 -4.07
CA GLY A 201 -27.40 1.75 -4.85
C GLY A 201 -27.96 2.39 -6.13
N VAL A 202 -27.36 3.49 -6.57
CA VAL A 202 -27.69 4.14 -7.86
C VAL A 202 -27.18 3.28 -9.02
N THR A 203 -25.99 2.69 -8.87
CA THR A 203 -25.40 1.74 -9.81
C THR A 203 -25.21 0.37 -9.16
N ASP A 204 -25.14 -0.66 -9.99
CA ASP A 204 -24.89 -2.04 -9.56
C ASP A 204 -23.40 -2.36 -9.56
N GLY A 205 -22.63 -1.68 -10.41
CA GLY A 205 -21.18 -1.67 -10.49
C GLY A 205 -20.69 -0.49 -11.32
N PHE A 206 -19.37 -0.33 -11.39
CA PHE A 206 -18.74 0.66 -12.28
C PHE A 206 -17.41 0.14 -12.82
N LEU A 207 -17.06 0.62 -14.01
CA LEU A 207 -15.74 0.37 -14.62
C LEU A 207 -14.78 1.47 -14.25
N ALA A 208 -13.56 1.08 -13.89
CA ALA A 208 -12.46 2.00 -13.60
C ALA A 208 -11.11 1.32 -13.82
N ASP A 209 -10.07 2.13 -13.99
CA ASP A 209 -8.70 1.65 -13.81
C ASP A 209 -8.51 1.10 -12.40
N ARG A 210 -7.87 -0.05 -12.30
CA ARG A 210 -7.69 -0.79 -11.05
C ARG A 210 -6.97 0.00 -9.96
N ILE A 211 -5.92 0.74 -10.35
CA ILE A 211 -5.12 1.56 -9.43
C ILE A 211 -5.91 2.77 -8.98
N ALA A 212 -6.62 3.44 -9.89
CA ALA A 212 -7.46 4.58 -9.58
C ALA A 212 -8.60 4.21 -8.64
N ALA A 213 -9.33 3.11 -8.93
CA ALA A 213 -10.39 2.60 -8.07
C ALA A 213 -9.88 2.24 -6.67
N ALA A 214 -8.76 1.51 -6.59
CA ALA A 214 -8.14 1.13 -5.31
C ALA A 214 -7.68 2.35 -4.52
N THR A 215 -7.06 3.34 -5.17
CA THR A 215 -6.61 4.59 -4.53
C THR A 215 -7.79 5.38 -4.00
N THR A 216 -8.83 5.54 -4.80
CA THR A 216 -10.07 6.25 -4.41
C THR A 216 -10.72 5.58 -3.21
N ALA A 217 -10.87 4.26 -3.25
CA ALA A 217 -11.44 3.49 -2.14
C ALA A 217 -10.58 3.58 -0.86
N TRP A 218 -9.27 3.50 -0.98
CA TRP A 218 -8.35 3.63 0.15
C TRP A 218 -8.39 5.02 0.79
N ARG A 219 -8.36 6.10 0.00
CA ARG A 219 -8.44 7.48 0.51
C ARG A 219 -9.76 7.79 1.21
N LEU A 220 -10.84 7.22 0.72
CA LEU A 220 -12.18 7.37 1.32
C LEU A 220 -12.45 6.37 2.44
N HIS A 221 -11.50 5.49 2.79
CA HIS A 221 -11.64 4.41 3.77
C HIS A 221 -12.81 3.45 3.45
N LEU A 222 -13.07 3.21 2.17
CA LEU A 222 -14.20 2.41 1.67
C LEU A 222 -13.76 1.08 1.06
N GLY A 223 -12.47 0.72 1.09
CA GLY A 223 -11.94 -0.50 0.48
C GLY A 223 -12.63 -1.79 0.97
N ALA A 224 -13.01 -1.85 2.26
CA ALA A 224 -13.74 -3.00 2.82
C ALA A 224 -15.18 -3.14 2.32
N ARG A 225 -15.75 -2.13 1.65
CA ARG A 225 -17.14 -2.08 1.18
C ARG A 225 -17.32 -2.48 -0.28
N ILE A 226 -16.24 -2.63 -1.00
CA ILE A 226 -16.22 -2.96 -2.43
C ILE A 226 -15.37 -4.20 -2.70
N GLU A 227 -15.53 -4.75 -3.88
CA GLU A 227 -14.69 -5.83 -4.40
C GLU A 227 -14.55 -5.71 -5.91
N GLU A 228 -13.43 -6.23 -6.41
CA GLU A 228 -13.11 -6.30 -7.82
C GLU A 228 -13.64 -7.61 -8.40
N HIS A 229 -14.32 -7.53 -9.54
CA HIS A 229 -14.68 -8.71 -10.31
C HIS A 229 -13.45 -9.30 -11.03
N ARG A 230 -13.45 -10.61 -11.29
CA ARG A 230 -12.32 -11.33 -11.92
C ARG A 230 -12.05 -10.96 -13.38
N VAL A 231 -13.05 -10.45 -14.11
CA VAL A 231 -12.88 -10.02 -15.50
C VAL A 231 -12.08 -8.73 -15.54
N ARG A 232 -11.02 -8.74 -16.34
CA ARG A 232 -10.06 -7.64 -16.46
C ARG A 232 -9.70 -7.48 -17.94
N PHE A 233 -9.43 -6.25 -18.33
CA PHE A 233 -8.92 -5.93 -19.65
C PHE A 233 -7.91 -4.78 -19.55
N SER A 234 -6.82 -4.89 -20.29
CA SER A 234 -5.69 -3.96 -20.18
C SER A 234 -5.45 -3.24 -21.50
N THR A 235 -4.97 -2.02 -21.42
CA THR A 235 -4.60 -1.18 -22.55
C THR A 235 -3.34 -0.41 -22.27
N ASP A 236 -2.64 -0.05 -23.33
CA ASP A 236 -1.51 0.86 -23.28
C ASP A 236 -1.98 2.31 -23.21
N ILE A 237 -1.27 3.10 -22.42
CA ILE A 237 -1.57 4.52 -22.20
C ILE A 237 -0.47 5.38 -22.80
N HIS A 238 -0.91 6.40 -23.49
CA HIS A 238 -0.10 7.26 -24.34
C HIS A 238 -0.28 8.75 -23.99
N PHE A 239 0.67 9.54 -24.40
CA PHE A 239 0.44 10.98 -24.60
C PHE A 239 -0.24 11.21 -25.95
N MET A 240 -1.16 12.15 -26.00
CA MET A 240 -1.71 12.69 -27.25
C MET A 240 -1.08 14.03 -27.54
N LEU A 241 -0.74 14.28 -28.80
CA LEU A 241 -0.32 15.57 -29.34
C LEU A 241 -1.32 16.03 -30.40
N SER A 242 -1.85 17.23 -30.28
CA SER A 242 -2.80 17.81 -31.26
C SER A 242 -2.19 17.85 -32.67
N ARG A 243 -2.88 17.30 -33.66
CA ARG A 243 -2.46 17.39 -35.06
C ARG A 243 -2.60 18.83 -35.64
N ALA A 244 -3.43 19.66 -35.01
CA ALA A 244 -3.62 21.04 -35.42
C ALA A 244 -2.43 21.93 -35.08
N THR A 245 -1.67 21.62 -34.04
CA THR A 245 -0.60 22.48 -33.52
C THR A 245 0.75 21.80 -33.44
N GLN A 246 0.80 20.47 -33.40
CA GLN A 246 2.03 19.72 -33.22
C GLN A 246 2.42 18.93 -34.48
N THR A 247 3.69 18.56 -34.58
CA THR A 247 4.27 17.92 -35.74
C THR A 247 4.75 16.48 -35.43
N PRO A 248 4.93 15.64 -36.48
CA PRO A 248 5.55 14.33 -36.30
C PRO A 248 6.97 14.39 -35.68
N GLN A 249 7.71 15.48 -35.89
CA GLN A 249 9.02 15.70 -35.31
C GLN A 249 8.92 15.91 -33.80
N MET A 250 7.90 16.63 -33.30
CA MET A 250 7.65 16.76 -31.88
C MET A 250 7.25 15.42 -31.24
N LEU A 251 6.45 14.62 -31.96
CA LEU A 251 6.14 13.26 -31.53
C LEU A 251 7.42 12.41 -31.37
N ALA A 252 8.31 12.44 -32.36
CA ALA A 252 9.57 11.70 -32.30
C ALA A 252 10.46 12.16 -31.11
N ARG A 253 10.48 13.48 -30.82
CA ARG A 253 11.18 14.01 -29.63
C ARG A 253 10.55 13.52 -28.33
N LEU A 254 9.23 13.50 -28.24
CA LEU A 254 8.50 13.00 -27.07
C LEU A 254 8.76 11.50 -26.86
N ASP A 255 8.75 10.71 -27.93
CA ASP A 255 9.05 9.28 -27.88
C ASP A 255 10.50 9.00 -27.40
N ALA A 256 11.46 9.80 -27.88
CA ALA A 256 12.84 9.71 -27.41
C ALA A 256 12.99 10.13 -25.93
N ALA A 257 12.22 11.13 -25.48
CA ALA A 257 12.20 11.55 -24.09
C ALA A 257 11.57 10.48 -23.16
N ILE A 258 10.54 9.77 -23.61
CA ILE A 258 9.96 8.63 -22.90
C ILE A 258 11.00 7.50 -22.77
N ASP A 259 11.70 7.17 -23.86
CA ASP A 259 12.77 6.16 -23.83
C ASP A 259 13.89 6.54 -22.84
N GLU A 260 14.28 7.83 -22.80
CA GLU A 260 15.27 8.33 -21.85
C GLU A 260 14.80 8.22 -20.40
N LEU A 261 13.56 8.63 -20.15
CA LEU A 261 12.94 8.55 -18.82
C LEU A 261 12.90 7.09 -18.29
N GLN A 262 12.64 6.13 -19.17
CA GLN A 262 12.65 4.71 -18.82
C GLN A 262 14.08 4.20 -18.57
N ARG A 263 15.05 4.58 -19.41
CA ARG A 263 16.47 4.17 -19.28
C ARG A 263 17.17 4.76 -18.06
N SER A 264 16.90 6.02 -17.72
CA SER A 264 17.48 6.69 -16.54
C SER A 264 17.05 6.10 -15.21
N GLY A 265 15.95 5.32 -15.20
CA GLY A 265 15.33 4.77 -13.99
C GLY A 265 14.45 5.78 -13.23
N GLU A 266 14.29 7.00 -13.74
CA GLU A 266 13.40 7.99 -13.13
C GLU A 266 11.94 7.56 -13.21
N PHE A 267 11.52 6.94 -14.32
CA PHE A 267 10.21 6.31 -14.42
C PHE A 267 9.94 5.34 -13.25
N ARG A 268 10.90 4.44 -12.97
CA ARG A 268 10.79 3.49 -11.85
C ARG A 268 10.68 4.19 -10.50
N ARG A 269 11.38 5.29 -10.31
CA ARG A 269 11.32 6.08 -9.09
C ARG A 269 9.92 6.67 -8.89
N ILE A 270 9.34 7.24 -9.95
CA ILE A 270 7.99 7.82 -9.92
C ILE A 270 6.94 6.73 -9.69
N ALA A 271 7.00 5.64 -10.44
CA ALA A 271 6.10 4.49 -10.30
C ALA A 271 6.12 3.91 -8.86
N GLY A 272 7.31 3.71 -8.30
CA GLY A 272 7.47 3.24 -6.93
C GLY A 272 6.97 4.22 -5.86
N PHE A 273 6.81 5.49 -6.19
CA PHE A 273 6.28 6.47 -5.24
C PHE A 273 4.73 6.52 -5.24
N TYR A 274 4.11 6.45 -6.41
CA TYR A 274 2.67 6.65 -6.55
C TYR A 274 1.85 5.36 -6.57
N ALA A 275 2.34 4.33 -7.25
CA ALA A 275 1.57 3.12 -7.46
C ALA A 275 1.90 2.00 -6.45
N LEU A 276 3.16 1.86 -6.03
CA LEU A 276 3.56 0.80 -5.10
C LEU A 276 2.79 0.83 -3.76
N PRO A 277 2.56 1.99 -3.09
CA PRO A 277 1.77 2.00 -1.86
C PRO A 277 0.37 1.45 -2.05
N VAL A 278 -0.29 1.80 -3.15
CA VAL A 278 -1.66 1.35 -3.47
C VAL A 278 -1.71 -0.17 -3.68
N LEU A 279 -0.80 -0.68 -4.51
CA LEU A 279 -0.74 -2.11 -4.86
C LEU A 279 -0.43 -3.00 -3.65
N ILE A 280 0.46 -2.53 -2.79
CA ILE A 280 0.85 -3.29 -1.60
C ILE A 280 -0.26 -3.27 -0.54
N ASN A 281 -0.92 -2.12 -0.33
CA ASN A 281 -2.05 -2.01 0.60
C ASN A 281 -3.24 -2.85 0.14
N GLN A 282 -3.51 -2.95 -1.15
CA GLN A 282 -4.52 -3.85 -1.70
C GLN A 282 -4.27 -5.33 -1.31
N THR A 283 -2.99 -5.73 -1.21
CA THR A 283 -2.62 -7.07 -0.75
C THR A 283 -2.81 -7.23 0.77
N LEU A 284 -2.46 -6.21 1.55
CA LEU A 284 -2.59 -6.24 3.02
C LEU A 284 -4.05 -6.16 3.48
N ASP A 285 -4.92 -5.49 2.73
CA ASP A 285 -6.35 -5.40 3.00
C ASP A 285 -7.11 -6.70 2.65
N SER A 286 -6.42 -7.68 2.02
CA SER A 286 -7.01 -8.98 1.73
C SER A 286 -7.38 -9.75 3.00
N GLU A 287 -8.48 -10.53 2.96
CA GLU A 287 -8.97 -11.26 4.13
C GLU A 287 -7.94 -12.24 4.70
N TRP A 288 -7.22 -12.96 3.83
CA TRP A 288 -6.20 -13.91 4.29
C TRP A 288 -5.06 -13.24 5.06
N PHE A 289 -4.64 -12.03 4.64
CA PHE A 289 -3.58 -11.28 5.34
C PHE A 289 -4.09 -10.70 6.66
N ARG A 290 -5.33 -10.22 6.70
CA ARG A 290 -5.98 -9.77 7.93
C ARG A 290 -6.12 -10.92 8.95
N VAL A 291 -6.53 -12.11 8.51
CA VAL A 291 -6.56 -13.30 9.36
C VAL A 291 -5.17 -13.65 9.90
N LEU A 292 -4.13 -13.56 9.04
CA LEU A 292 -2.75 -13.83 9.45
C LEU A 292 -2.26 -12.85 10.52
N THR A 293 -2.50 -11.56 10.34
CA THR A 293 -2.13 -10.52 11.33
C THR A 293 -2.95 -10.63 12.61
N PHE A 294 -4.22 -11.00 12.51
CA PHE A 294 -5.08 -11.28 13.67
C PHE A 294 -4.54 -12.45 14.51
N ILE A 295 -4.19 -13.57 13.87
CA ILE A 295 -3.57 -14.73 14.53
C ILE A 295 -2.23 -14.31 15.16
N GLY A 296 -1.40 -13.56 14.46
CA GLY A 296 -0.13 -13.06 14.96
C GLY A 296 -0.28 -12.16 16.20
N THR A 297 -1.26 -11.26 16.19
CA THR A 297 -1.56 -10.37 17.32
C THR A 297 -2.00 -11.17 18.55
N ILE A 298 -2.90 -12.14 18.37
CA ILE A 298 -3.32 -13.06 19.45
C ILE A 298 -2.14 -13.85 20.00
N ALA A 299 -1.29 -14.39 19.13
CA ALA A 299 -0.13 -15.19 19.53
C ALA A 299 0.83 -14.37 20.42
N PHE A 300 1.14 -13.14 20.01
CA PHE A 300 1.97 -12.26 20.81
C PHE A 300 1.31 -11.86 22.14
N ALA A 301 0.00 -11.57 22.13
CA ALA A 301 -0.73 -11.26 23.34
C ALA A 301 -0.79 -12.45 24.31
N LEU A 302 -1.05 -13.68 23.81
CA LEU A 302 -1.06 -14.91 24.62
C LEU A 302 0.30 -15.18 25.25
N SER A 303 1.40 -14.96 24.53
CA SER A 303 2.75 -15.06 25.10
C SER A 303 2.89 -14.17 26.34
N GLY A 304 2.39 -12.93 26.29
CA GLY A 304 2.38 -12.03 27.43
C GLY A 304 1.47 -12.50 28.58
N VAL A 305 0.28 -13.04 28.26
CA VAL A 305 -0.66 -13.59 29.26
C VAL A 305 -0.04 -14.77 30.02
N VAL A 306 0.59 -15.70 29.30
CA VAL A 306 1.27 -16.87 29.91
C VAL A 306 2.39 -16.41 30.84
N LEU A 307 3.18 -15.43 30.42
CA LEU A 307 4.25 -14.89 31.26
C LEU A 307 3.71 -14.12 32.47
N ALA A 308 2.61 -13.40 32.31
CA ALA A 308 1.96 -12.70 33.42
C ALA A 308 1.42 -13.68 34.47
N TYR A 309 0.82 -14.79 34.04
CA TYR A 309 0.35 -15.86 34.93
C TYR A 309 1.51 -16.50 35.68
N ALA A 310 2.57 -16.91 34.97
CA ALA A 310 3.75 -17.52 35.57
C ALA A 310 4.46 -16.63 36.61
N GLY A 311 4.46 -15.31 36.35
CA GLY A 311 5.05 -14.29 37.24
C GLY A 311 4.09 -13.71 38.28
N GLN A 312 2.84 -14.21 38.36
CA GLN A 312 1.80 -13.73 39.28
C GLN A 312 1.54 -12.22 39.21
N TYR A 313 1.59 -11.66 38.01
CA TYR A 313 1.31 -10.23 37.75
C TYR A 313 -0.19 -9.93 37.90
N SER A 314 -0.51 -8.69 38.25
CA SER A 314 -1.88 -8.19 38.26
C SER A 314 -2.48 -8.15 36.85
N LEU A 315 -3.81 -7.92 36.74
CA LEU A 315 -4.48 -7.73 35.46
C LEU A 315 -3.83 -6.62 34.63
N PHE A 316 -3.46 -5.51 35.27
CA PHE A 316 -2.77 -4.40 34.62
C PHE A 316 -1.37 -4.85 34.13
N GLY A 317 -0.63 -5.61 34.93
CA GLY A 317 0.65 -6.19 34.53
C GLY A 317 0.50 -7.14 33.34
N ALA A 318 -0.56 -7.96 33.30
CA ALA A 318 -0.87 -8.83 32.19
C ALA A 318 -1.18 -8.05 30.91
N LEU A 319 -1.95 -6.95 31.01
CA LEU A 319 -2.22 -6.05 29.88
C LEU A 319 -0.93 -5.44 29.32
N ILE A 320 -0.04 -4.96 30.16
CA ILE A 320 1.26 -4.42 29.73
C ILE A 320 2.10 -5.49 29.03
N LEU A 321 2.26 -6.67 29.68
CA LEU A 321 3.09 -7.76 29.12
C LEU A 321 2.54 -8.34 27.82
N ALA A 322 1.23 -8.30 27.59
CA ALA A 322 0.59 -8.72 26.35
C ALA A 322 0.66 -7.63 25.26
N SER A 323 0.52 -6.36 25.66
CA SER A 323 0.52 -5.23 24.71
C SER A 323 1.90 -4.98 24.12
N LEU A 324 2.97 -5.14 24.88
CA LEU A 324 4.32 -4.84 24.42
C LEU A 324 4.73 -5.66 23.18
N PRO A 325 4.66 -7.01 23.19
CA PRO A 325 5.05 -7.78 22.01
C PRO A 325 4.09 -7.58 20.82
N ALA A 326 2.80 -7.36 21.08
CA ALA A 326 1.81 -7.22 20.03
C ALA A 326 1.78 -5.82 19.37
N LEU A 327 2.07 -4.76 20.12
CA LEU A 327 1.87 -3.38 19.69
C LEU A 327 3.14 -2.53 19.82
N GLY A 328 3.99 -2.82 20.83
CA GLY A 328 5.12 -1.95 21.20
C GLY A 328 6.12 -1.73 20.07
N GLY A 329 6.46 -2.79 19.33
CA GLY A 329 7.37 -2.69 18.19
C GLY A 329 6.82 -1.78 17.08
N GLY A 330 5.52 -1.89 16.79
CA GLY A 330 4.83 -1.02 15.83
C GLY A 330 4.81 0.45 16.25
N VAL A 331 4.58 0.72 17.54
CA VAL A 331 4.61 2.09 18.08
C VAL A 331 6.01 2.71 17.96
N VAL A 332 7.07 1.97 18.31
CA VAL A 332 8.44 2.48 18.19
C VAL A 332 8.81 2.73 16.73
N ARG A 333 8.43 1.82 15.82
CA ARG A 333 8.61 2.03 14.37
C ARG A 333 7.90 3.29 13.90
N ASP A 334 6.63 3.48 14.27
CA ASP A 334 5.83 4.62 13.82
C ASP A 334 6.42 5.94 14.35
N LEU A 335 6.90 5.97 15.58
CA LEU A 335 7.61 7.12 16.14
C LEU A 335 8.91 7.42 15.37
N LEU A 336 9.71 6.39 15.06
CA LEU A 336 10.95 6.54 14.31
C LEU A 336 10.70 7.07 12.89
N LEU A 337 9.64 6.61 12.25
CA LEU A 337 9.25 7.02 10.89
C LEU A 337 8.39 8.29 10.87
N GLN A 338 8.17 8.92 12.02
CA GLN A 338 7.36 10.15 12.16
C GLN A 338 5.95 10.00 11.55
N ARG A 339 5.35 8.81 11.75
CA ARG A 339 4.01 8.52 11.24
C ARG A 339 2.95 9.17 12.12
N ASP A 340 2.18 10.09 11.54
CA ASP A 340 1.11 10.80 12.24
C ASP A 340 -0.25 10.63 11.51
N PRO A 341 -1.32 10.18 12.20
CA PRO A 341 -1.29 9.59 13.54
C PRO A 341 -0.63 8.21 13.57
N LEU A 342 -0.14 7.80 14.75
CA LEU A 342 0.41 6.45 14.96
C LEU A 342 -0.58 5.38 14.51
N GLY A 343 -0.09 4.25 13.99
CA GLY A 343 -0.95 3.17 13.48
C GLY A 343 -1.95 2.64 14.50
N ILE A 344 -1.56 2.55 15.78
CA ILE A 344 -2.45 2.14 16.87
C ILE A 344 -3.58 3.14 17.14
N VAL A 345 -3.37 4.41 16.88
CA VAL A 345 -4.38 5.47 17.03
C VAL A 345 -5.30 5.48 15.81
N ARG A 346 -4.73 5.27 14.62
CA ARG A 346 -5.48 5.22 13.35
C ARG A 346 -6.41 4.01 13.30
N ASN A 347 -5.96 2.85 13.75
CA ASN A 347 -6.74 1.61 13.79
C ASN A 347 -6.58 0.92 15.15
N PRO A 348 -7.54 1.06 16.08
CA PRO A 348 -7.49 0.47 17.41
C PRO A 348 -7.80 -1.03 17.45
N GLU A 349 -8.08 -1.68 16.31
CA GLU A 349 -8.48 -3.09 16.24
C GLU A 349 -7.47 -4.01 16.93
N ALA A 350 -6.18 -3.82 16.67
CA ALA A 350 -5.12 -4.62 17.31
C ALA A 350 -5.10 -4.44 18.86
N LEU A 351 -5.37 -3.24 19.35
CA LEU A 351 -5.50 -2.97 20.78
C LEU A 351 -6.69 -3.72 21.39
N LEU A 352 -7.84 -3.69 20.70
CA LEU A 352 -9.04 -4.42 21.15
C LEU A 352 -8.81 -5.94 21.17
N ILE A 353 -8.09 -6.48 20.18
CA ILE A 353 -7.70 -7.89 20.15
C ILE A 353 -6.84 -8.26 21.38
N VAL A 354 -5.86 -7.41 21.71
CA VAL A 354 -5.01 -7.64 22.90
C VAL A 354 -5.86 -7.63 24.17
N PHE A 355 -6.74 -6.65 24.37
CA PHE A 355 -7.65 -6.60 25.52
C PHE A 355 -8.54 -7.83 25.60
N ALA A 356 -9.17 -8.22 24.50
CA ALA A 356 -10.02 -9.41 24.43
C ALA A 356 -9.23 -10.69 24.77
N THR A 357 -8.00 -10.83 24.27
CA THR A 357 -7.13 -11.97 24.52
C THR A 357 -6.74 -12.05 26.00
N VAL A 358 -6.40 -10.93 26.63
CA VAL A 358 -6.06 -10.90 28.07
C VAL A 358 -7.27 -11.27 28.93
N LEU A 359 -8.46 -10.72 28.64
CA LEU A 359 -9.68 -11.04 29.37
C LEU A 359 -10.08 -12.53 29.20
N ALA A 360 -10.02 -13.05 27.98
CA ALA A 360 -10.28 -14.46 27.69
C ALA A 360 -9.29 -15.36 28.43
N GLY A 361 -8.01 -15.03 28.40
CA GLY A 361 -6.96 -15.74 29.13
C GLY A 361 -7.22 -15.77 30.65
N LEU A 362 -7.63 -14.64 31.21
CA LEU A 362 -7.97 -14.55 32.63
C LEU A 362 -9.17 -15.47 33.00
N VAL A 363 -10.23 -15.45 32.18
CA VAL A 363 -11.42 -16.29 32.36
C VAL A 363 -11.03 -17.76 32.31
N VAL A 364 -10.26 -18.19 31.29
CA VAL A 364 -9.79 -19.55 31.13
C VAL A 364 -8.96 -19.99 32.36
N ILE A 365 -8.00 -19.18 32.78
CA ILE A 365 -7.14 -19.47 33.94
C ILE A 365 -7.98 -19.62 35.20
N LYS A 366 -8.90 -18.70 35.50
CA LYS A 366 -9.78 -18.78 36.66
C LYS A 366 -10.68 -20.04 36.64
N THR A 367 -11.35 -20.28 35.50
CA THR A 367 -12.24 -21.46 35.38
C THR A 367 -11.50 -22.76 35.58
N VAL A 368 -10.32 -22.87 34.97
CA VAL A 368 -9.48 -24.05 35.07
C VAL A 368 -8.93 -24.25 36.49
N SER A 369 -8.54 -23.18 37.17
CA SER A 369 -8.03 -23.26 38.55
C SER A 369 -9.12 -23.68 39.54
N HIS A 370 -10.39 -23.35 39.28
CA HIS A 370 -11.52 -23.76 40.16
C HIS A 370 -12.00 -25.19 39.93
N VAL A 371 -11.91 -25.70 38.69
CA VAL A 371 -12.61 -26.97 38.34
C VAL A 371 -11.73 -28.22 38.46
N ARG A 372 -10.41 -28.18 38.26
CA ARG A 372 -9.58 -29.41 38.21
C ARG A 372 -8.08 -29.20 38.47
N ALA A 373 -7.70 -28.48 39.50
CA ALA A 373 -6.30 -28.14 39.75
C ALA A 373 -5.26 -29.30 39.66
N PRO A 374 -5.45 -30.50 40.24
CA PRO A 374 -4.40 -31.54 40.23
C PRO A 374 -4.28 -32.29 38.89
N LEU A 375 -5.40 -32.57 38.20
CA LEU A 375 -5.41 -33.32 36.93
C LEU A 375 -4.90 -32.49 35.78
N LEU A 376 -5.26 -31.22 35.75
CA LEU A 376 -4.82 -30.31 34.69
C LEU A 376 -3.35 -29.91 34.83
N ALA A 377 -2.86 -29.69 36.05
CA ALA A 377 -1.44 -29.48 36.32
C ALA A 377 -0.59 -30.63 35.77
N LYS A 378 -1.04 -31.86 36.01
CA LYS A 378 -0.39 -33.08 35.51
C LYS A 378 -0.48 -33.21 33.99
N TYR A 379 -1.63 -32.85 33.40
CA TYR A 379 -1.82 -32.82 31.94
C TYR A 379 -0.96 -31.74 31.27
N LEU A 380 -0.93 -30.53 31.80
CA LEU A 380 -0.11 -29.44 31.31
C LEU A 380 1.40 -29.72 31.45
N GLN A 381 1.83 -30.33 32.57
CA GLN A 381 3.21 -30.79 32.75
C GLN A 381 3.59 -31.90 31.76
N ALA A 382 2.71 -32.87 31.54
CA ALA A 382 2.93 -33.94 30.57
C ALA A 382 3.01 -33.42 29.11
N HIS A 383 2.28 -32.32 28.78
CA HIS A 383 2.20 -31.75 27.46
C HIS A 383 2.95 -30.39 27.36
N ALA A 384 3.73 -30.01 28.36
CA ALA A 384 4.45 -28.72 28.37
C ALA A 384 5.35 -28.49 27.14
N ARG A 385 5.99 -29.56 26.63
CA ARG A 385 6.81 -29.52 25.42
C ARG A 385 5.98 -29.28 24.16
N LEU A 386 4.75 -29.80 24.09
CA LEU A 386 3.85 -29.56 22.96
C LEU A 386 3.31 -28.12 23.01
N GLY A 387 2.96 -27.64 24.21
CA GLY A 387 2.50 -26.27 24.43
C GLY A 387 3.56 -25.23 24.05
N SER A 388 4.84 -25.46 24.45
CA SER A 388 5.93 -24.55 24.07
C SER A 388 6.13 -24.50 22.53
N ARG A 389 6.12 -25.67 21.87
CA ARG A 389 6.26 -25.72 20.39
C ARG A 389 5.11 -25.03 19.64
N LEU A 390 3.89 -25.13 20.16
CA LEU A 390 2.75 -24.42 19.58
C LEU A 390 2.90 -22.89 19.72
N ILE A 391 3.32 -22.42 20.90
CA ILE A 391 3.60 -20.99 21.12
C ILE A 391 4.70 -20.51 20.18
N GLU A 392 5.78 -21.26 20.03
CA GLU A 392 6.89 -20.95 19.11
C GLU A 392 6.43 -20.94 17.64
N ALA A 393 5.52 -21.83 17.25
CA ALA A 393 4.97 -21.85 15.89
C ALA A 393 4.06 -20.64 15.63
N PHE A 394 3.20 -20.28 16.58
CA PHE A 394 2.38 -19.07 16.49
C PHE A 394 3.23 -17.80 16.47
N ASP A 395 4.29 -17.76 17.26
CA ASP A 395 5.26 -16.67 17.27
C ASP A 395 5.98 -16.53 15.91
N ALA A 396 6.31 -17.67 15.26
CA ALA A 396 6.88 -17.64 13.90
C ALA A 396 5.90 -17.08 12.85
N VAL A 397 4.59 -17.38 12.99
CA VAL A 397 3.54 -16.79 12.15
C VAL A 397 3.47 -15.27 12.35
N ALA A 398 3.49 -14.83 13.61
CA ALA A 398 3.47 -13.42 13.97
C ALA A 398 4.69 -12.67 13.39
N LEU A 399 5.89 -13.23 13.57
CA LEU A 399 7.11 -12.67 13.02
C LEU A 399 7.01 -12.51 11.50
N ALA A 400 6.49 -13.52 10.79
CA ALA A 400 6.35 -13.50 9.35
C ALA A 400 5.41 -12.38 8.87
N ALA A 401 4.23 -12.26 9.48
CA ALA A 401 3.28 -11.21 9.16
C ALA A 401 3.84 -9.81 9.45
N PHE A 402 4.41 -9.62 10.63
CA PHE A 402 4.90 -8.31 11.06
C PHE A 402 6.21 -7.89 10.39
N THR A 403 7.00 -8.83 9.87
CA THR A 403 8.12 -8.51 8.96
C THR A 403 7.63 -7.79 7.71
N VAL A 404 6.58 -8.30 7.06
CA VAL A 404 5.97 -7.65 5.89
C VAL A 404 5.36 -6.30 6.27
N VAL A 405 4.55 -6.24 7.33
CA VAL A 405 3.94 -4.99 7.80
C VAL A 405 4.99 -3.91 8.07
N GLY A 406 6.14 -4.29 8.66
CA GLY A 406 7.24 -3.36 8.91
C GLY A 406 7.75 -2.69 7.64
N VAL A 407 8.06 -3.47 6.61
CA VAL A 407 8.54 -2.96 5.32
C VAL A 407 7.50 -2.09 4.63
N VAL A 408 6.21 -2.51 4.67
CA VAL A 408 5.13 -1.76 4.02
C VAL A 408 4.94 -0.39 4.65
N VAL A 409 5.02 -0.26 5.96
CA VAL A 409 4.93 1.06 6.60
C VAL A 409 6.04 2.01 6.13
N VAL A 410 7.25 1.50 5.81
CA VAL A 410 8.31 2.31 5.18
C VAL A 410 7.92 2.80 3.79
N VAL A 411 7.22 1.96 3.02
CA VAL A 411 6.68 2.36 1.70
C VAL A 411 5.62 3.46 1.87
N ASP A 412 4.67 3.26 2.79
CA ASP A 412 3.57 4.22 3.06
C ASP A 412 4.07 5.58 3.56
N THR A 413 5.10 5.59 4.40
CA THR A 413 5.71 6.80 4.92
C THR A 413 6.72 7.44 3.97
N ALA A 414 6.95 6.80 2.82
CA ALA A 414 7.93 7.23 1.81
C ALA A 414 9.36 7.41 2.37
N ALA A 415 9.71 6.74 3.47
CA ALA A 415 11.05 6.80 4.06
C ALA A 415 12.10 6.17 3.13
N ARG A 416 13.20 6.87 2.90
CA ARG A 416 14.23 6.46 1.94
C ARG A 416 15.61 6.44 2.59
N PRO A 417 16.49 5.53 2.17
CA PRO A 417 16.31 4.48 1.17
C PRO A 417 15.58 3.24 1.74
N LEU A 418 14.71 2.60 0.93
CA LEU A 418 13.88 1.46 1.36
C LEU A 418 14.72 0.25 1.82
N TRP A 419 15.86 -0.02 1.16
CA TRP A 419 16.76 -1.13 1.52
C TRP A 419 17.38 -0.99 2.91
N LEU A 420 17.44 0.23 3.47
CA LEU A 420 17.94 0.50 4.82
C LEU A 420 16.78 0.48 5.83
N TRP A 421 15.74 1.28 5.58
CA TRP A 421 14.63 1.44 6.52
C TRP A 421 13.70 0.23 6.55
N GLY A 422 13.56 -0.50 5.43
CA GLY A 422 12.75 -1.71 5.34
C GLY A 422 13.12 -2.78 6.36
N PRO A 423 14.37 -3.29 6.37
CA PRO A 423 14.80 -4.28 7.37
C PRO A 423 14.76 -3.75 8.80
N ILE A 424 15.11 -2.47 9.04
CA ILE A 424 15.00 -1.86 10.37
C ILE A 424 13.55 -1.89 10.87
N ALA A 425 12.61 -1.46 10.05
CA ALA A 425 11.20 -1.46 10.40
C ALA A 425 10.62 -2.88 10.55
N ALA A 426 11.10 -3.85 9.77
CA ALA A 426 10.74 -5.26 9.92
C ALA A 426 11.17 -5.81 11.29
N VAL A 427 12.41 -5.55 11.70
CA VAL A 427 12.92 -5.93 13.02
C VAL A 427 12.16 -5.25 14.14
N LEU A 428 11.95 -3.94 14.05
CA LEU A 428 11.20 -3.17 15.06
C LEU A 428 9.78 -3.73 15.21
N THR A 429 9.08 -3.99 14.09
CA THR A 429 7.70 -4.46 14.14
C THR A 429 7.59 -5.89 14.65
N GLY A 430 8.46 -6.78 14.17
CA GLY A 430 8.36 -8.22 14.43
C GLY A 430 9.00 -8.67 15.76
N SER A 431 10.05 -7.98 16.24
CA SER A 431 10.83 -8.50 17.37
C SER A 431 11.02 -7.54 18.56
N PHE A 432 11.00 -6.23 18.31
CA PHE A 432 11.36 -5.26 19.34
C PHE A 432 10.36 -5.20 20.50
N GLY A 433 9.07 -5.46 20.25
CA GLY A 433 8.04 -5.52 21.29
C GLY A 433 8.30 -6.64 22.31
N GLY A 434 8.73 -7.80 21.86
CA GLY A 434 9.17 -8.92 22.73
C GLY A 434 10.40 -8.56 23.55
N LEU A 435 11.38 -7.88 22.93
CA LEU A 435 12.56 -7.38 23.63
C LEU A 435 12.17 -6.41 24.76
N MET A 436 11.28 -5.45 24.48
CA MET A 436 10.80 -4.50 25.50
C MET A 436 10.12 -5.21 26.69
N ARG A 437 9.29 -6.21 26.39
CA ARG A 437 8.65 -7.05 27.42
C ARG A 437 9.68 -7.74 28.32
N ASP A 438 10.69 -8.39 27.71
CA ASP A 438 11.70 -9.16 28.44
C ASP A 438 12.61 -8.24 29.29
N LEU A 439 12.91 -7.04 28.79
CA LEU A 439 13.63 -6.00 29.55
C LEU A 439 12.84 -5.50 30.77
N LEU A 440 11.52 -5.32 30.64
CA LEU A 440 10.65 -4.89 31.74
C LEU A 440 10.57 -5.93 32.86
N ARG A 441 10.65 -7.21 32.51
CA ARG A 441 10.65 -8.31 33.48
C ARG A 441 11.97 -8.47 34.24
N HIS A 442 13.02 -7.73 33.87
CA HIS A 442 14.36 -7.88 34.42
C HIS A 442 14.91 -9.30 34.28
N ASP A 443 14.56 -9.98 33.18
CA ASP A 443 15.08 -11.31 32.88
C ASP A 443 16.61 -11.27 32.81
N ARG A 444 17.28 -12.15 33.57
CA ARG A 444 18.74 -12.24 33.60
C ARG A 444 19.33 -12.61 32.25
N VAL A 445 18.52 -13.27 31.39
CA VAL A 445 18.87 -13.66 30.03
C VAL A 445 17.71 -13.23 29.12
N VAL A 446 17.97 -12.20 28.31
CA VAL A 446 17.03 -11.78 27.25
C VAL A 446 17.31 -12.67 26.04
N ALA A 447 16.41 -13.62 25.76
CA ALA A 447 16.60 -14.64 24.73
C ALA A 447 16.89 -14.02 23.35
N ASN A 448 16.18 -12.93 23.00
CA ASN A 448 16.37 -12.18 21.74
C ASN A 448 17.75 -11.52 21.62
N LEU A 449 18.48 -11.32 22.70
CA LEU A 449 19.83 -10.75 22.69
C LEU A 449 20.93 -11.78 22.86
N ARG A 450 20.61 -13.01 23.24
CA ARG A 450 21.60 -14.06 23.55
C ARG A 450 21.45 -15.33 22.71
N GLY A 451 20.96 -15.20 21.50
CA GLY A 451 21.19 -16.29 20.56
C GLY A 451 19.98 -16.87 19.86
N GLU A 452 18.78 -16.34 19.98
CA GLU A 452 17.72 -16.74 19.06
C GLU A 452 17.85 -15.94 17.76
N LEU A 453 17.88 -16.66 16.62
CA LEU A 453 17.86 -16.05 15.27
C LEU A 453 16.49 -15.44 14.96
N TYR A 454 16.05 -14.48 15.77
CA TYR A 454 14.71 -13.89 15.64
C TYR A 454 14.75 -12.54 14.92
N PRO A 455 15.50 -11.54 15.40
CA PRO A 455 15.66 -10.26 14.69
C PRO A 455 16.41 -10.41 13.37
N GLU A 456 17.37 -11.32 13.30
CA GLU A 456 18.19 -11.55 12.09
C GLU A 456 17.35 -12.09 10.94
N ILE A 457 16.41 -13.01 11.22
CA ILE A 457 15.50 -13.55 10.22
C ILE A 457 14.60 -12.41 9.69
N ALA A 458 14.04 -11.58 10.57
CA ALA A 458 13.24 -10.42 10.16
C ALA A 458 14.07 -9.43 9.33
N ALA A 459 15.33 -9.18 9.71
CA ALA A 459 16.23 -8.29 8.98
C ALA A 459 16.55 -8.80 7.57
N VAL A 460 16.92 -10.08 7.44
CA VAL A 460 17.30 -10.69 6.15
C VAL A 460 16.11 -10.72 5.20
N TRP A 461 14.96 -11.22 5.65
CA TRP A 461 13.78 -11.28 4.81
C TRP A 461 13.15 -9.91 4.55
N GLY A 462 13.22 -8.99 5.53
CA GLY A 462 12.83 -7.60 5.35
C GLY A 462 13.70 -6.89 4.30
N LEU A 463 15.01 -7.16 4.26
CA LEU A 463 15.91 -6.65 3.23
C LEU A 463 15.60 -7.26 1.85
N ALA A 464 15.41 -8.58 1.79
CA ALA A 464 15.06 -9.26 0.54
C ALA A 464 13.75 -8.72 -0.04
N PHE A 465 12.73 -8.53 0.80
CA PHE A 465 11.45 -7.96 0.40
C PHE A 465 11.58 -6.49 -0.03
N ALA A 466 12.36 -5.68 0.68
CA ALA A 466 12.62 -4.28 0.30
C ALA A 466 13.34 -4.16 -1.06
N ILE A 467 14.29 -5.05 -1.34
CA ILE A 467 14.97 -5.13 -2.64
C ILE A 467 13.99 -5.57 -3.73
N PHE A 468 13.19 -6.61 -3.47
CA PHE A 468 12.17 -7.08 -4.40
C PHE A 468 11.19 -5.95 -4.76
N LEU A 469 10.64 -5.22 -3.78
CA LEU A 469 9.74 -4.09 -4.03
C LEU A 469 10.39 -2.97 -4.84
N LYS A 470 11.69 -2.74 -4.66
CA LYS A 470 12.44 -1.76 -5.46
C LYS A 470 12.52 -2.17 -6.94
N TRP A 471 12.58 -3.46 -7.23
CA TRP A 471 12.72 -3.98 -8.60
C TRP A 471 11.38 -4.17 -9.29
N GLU A 472 10.43 -4.82 -8.61
CA GLU A 472 9.13 -5.21 -9.19
C GLU A 472 8.07 -4.12 -9.06
N GLY A 473 8.16 -3.24 -8.06
CA GLY A 473 7.20 -2.15 -7.87
C GLY A 473 7.08 -1.20 -9.05
N ALA A 474 8.06 -1.22 -9.96
CA ALA A 474 8.02 -0.44 -11.21
C ALA A 474 7.19 -1.08 -12.33
N ARG A 475 6.94 -2.37 -12.26
CA ARG A 475 6.14 -3.11 -13.28
C ARG A 475 4.65 -2.97 -13.04
N LEU A 476 4.27 -2.47 -11.87
CA LEU A 476 2.88 -2.17 -11.48
C LEU A 476 1.94 -3.37 -11.56
N GLN A 477 2.45 -4.59 -11.34
CA GLN A 477 1.66 -5.82 -11.38
C GLN A 477 1.28 -6.28 -9.97
N PRO A 478 0.01 -6.19 -9.55
CA PRO A 478 -0.43 -6.55 -8.21
C PRO A 478 -0.20 -8.01 -7.85
N GLU A 479 -0.26 -8.90 -8.86
CA GLU A 479 -0.05 -10.35 -8.70
C GLU A 479 1.39 -10.65 -8.26
N GLU A 480 2.38 -9.96 -8.82
CA GLU A 480 3.79 -10.12 -8.46
C GLU A 480 4.06 -9.61 -7.05
N ILE A 481 3.46 -8.47 -6.68
CA ILE A 481 3.58 -7.93 -5.32
C ILE A 481 2.96 -8.90 -4.31
N ARG A 482 1.78 -9.44 -4.60
CA ARG A 482 1.14 -10.46 -3.77
C ARG A 482 2.01 -11.71 -3.62
N LEU A 483 2.61 -12.18 -4.71
CA LEU A 483 3.55 -13.31 -4.67
C LEU A 483 4.76 -12.99 -3.80
N GLY A 484 5.35 -11.81 -3.92
CA GLY A 484 6.46 -11.34 -3.09
C GLY A 484 6.12 -11.32 -1.60
N VAL A 485 4.92 -10.87 -1.25
CA VAL A 485 4.40 -10.93 0.14
C VAL A 485 4.30 -12.36 0.62
N ILE A 486 3.69 -13.26 -0.16
CA ILE A 486 3.53 -14.69 0.18
C ILE A 486 4.90 -15.36 0.36
N VAL A 487 5.82 -15.16 -0.59
CA VAL A 487 7.19 -15.72 -0.53
C VAL A 487 7.92 -15.23 0.71
N THR A 488 7.80 -13.94 1.05
CA THR A 488 8.42 -13.39 2.26
C THR A 488 7.86 -14.02 3.52
N ILE A 489 6.52 -14.13 3.63
CA ILE A 489 5.85 -14.74 4.78
C ILE A 489 6.29 -16.20 4.95
N LEU A 490 6.24 -16.99 3.88
CA LEU A 490 6.66 -18.41 3.91
C LEU A 490 8.15 -18.52 4.23
N GLY A 491 8.98 -17.66 3.68
CA GLY A 491 10.42 -17.64 3.94
C GLY A 491 10.75 -17.36 5.40
N VAL A 492 10.17 -16.31 5.98
CA VAL A 492 10.34 -16.00 7.42
C VAL A 492 9.85 -17.16 8.27
N PHE A 493 8.64 -17.65 8.00
CA PHE A 493 8.04 -18.76 8.78
C PHE A 493 8.91 -20.02 8.73
N LEU A 494 9.27 -20.49 7.53
CA LEU A 494 10.06 -21.71 7.36
C LEU A 494 11.46 -21.57 7.96
N THR A 495 12.14 -20.44 7.75
CA THR A 495 13.47 -20.22 8.34
C THR A 495 13.41 -20.18 9.86
N ARG A 496 12.34 -19.58 10.45
CA ARG A 496 12.14 -19.56 11.89
C ARG A 496 11.87 -20.98 12.44
N ILE A 497 11.00 -21.75 11.80
CA ILE A 497 10.73 -23.15 12.21
C ILE A 497 12.01 -24.00 12.13
N VAL A 498 12.79 -23.87 11.07
CA VAL A 498 14.07 -24.58 10.94
C VAL A 498 15.06 -24.17 12.03
N ALA A 499 15.15 -22.88 12.36
CA ALA A 499 15.99 -22.38 13.43
C ALA A 499 15.57 -22.98 14.80
N ILE A 500 14.26 -23.03 15.09
CA ILE A 500 13.71 -23.62 16.30
C ILE A 500 14.04 -25.13 16.38
N VAL A 501 13.75 -25.88 15.31
CA VAL A 501 13.96 -27.35 15.29
C VAL A 501 15.43 -27.72 15.42
N ARG A 502 16.33 -26.93 14.79
CA ARG A 502 17.78 -27.17 14.86
C ARG A 502 18.44 -26.58 16.11
N GLY A 503 17.71 -25.81 16.91
CA GLY A 503 18.30 -25.06 18.03
C GLY A 503 19.39 -24.09 17.58
N ALA A 504 19.23 -23.53 16.35
CA ALA A 504 20.21 -22.65 15.75
C ALA A 504 20.28 -21.34 16.55
N LYS A 505 21.49 -20.98 16.95
CA LYS A 505 21.78 -19.75 17.70
C LYS A 505 22.38 -18.71 16.77
N GLY A 506 22.10 -17.44 17.06
CA GLY A 506 22.72 -16.30 16.39
C GLY A 506 24.23 -16.25 16.66
N TRP A 507 24.93 -15.42 15.90
CA TRP A 507 26.34 -15.20 16.11
C TRP A 507 26.59 -14.57 17.48
N SER A 508 27.40 -15.23 18.30
CA SER A 508 27.86 -14.71 19.58
C SER A 508 29.28 -14.15 19.39
N TYR A 509 29.56 -13.03 20.00
CA TYR A 509 30.90 -12.44 20.02
C TYR A 509 31.83 -13.09 21.06
N VAL A 510 31.34 -14.12 21.75
CA VAL A 510 32.09 -14.85 22.80
C VAL A 510 32.04 -16.33 22.52
#